data_406f552d93c57af94bd8a6206693f364
#
_entry.id   406f552d93c57af94bd8a6206693f364
#
_cell.length_a   1.000
_cell.length_b   1.000
_cell.length_c   1.000
_cell.angle_alpha   90.00
_cell.angle_beta   90.00
_cell.angle_gamma   90.00
#
_symmetry.space_group_name_H-M   'P 1'
#
loop_
_entity.id
_entity.type
_entity.pdbx_description
1 polymer ?
#
loop_
_entity_poly.entity_id
_entity_poly.type
_entity_poly.pdbx_seq_one_letter_code
_entity_poly.pdbx_strand_id
1 'polypeptide(L)'
;MIKKTLKYILCLLPWFITTILPLNYKYYNEIIKPSFAPPSIFYGIAWSIIYILVAYTIYSILKEYKFEEIPKSYKKILLTNYIFNQSFTLLFFGINNTFLGFASCLGTLITTLFLFLETENLLGNKKYYLVPYILLSIFACILSLSIYLLNL
;
A
#
# COMPACT_ATOMS: atom_id res chain seq x y z
N MET A 1 19.57 1.76 21.35
CA MET A 1 19.53 1.39 19.93
C MET A 1 18.47 0.32 19.65
N ILE A 2 18.49 -0.81 20.28
CA ILE A 2 17.57 -1.97 20.10
C ILE A 2 16.08 -1.57 20.17
N LYS A 3 15.65 -0.77 21.14
CA LYS A 3 14.24 -0.34 21.28
C LYS A 3 13.73 0.50 20.08
N LYS A 4 14.60 1.28 19.42
CA LYS A 4 14.22 2.09 18.24
C LYS A 4 14.03 1.20 17.02
N THR A 5 14.96 0.26 16.79
CA THR A 5 14.89 -0.71 15.70
C THR A 5 13.66 -1.60 15.84
N LEU A 6 13.35 -2.07 17.04
CA LEU A 6 12.16 -2.89 17.30
C LEU A 6 10.87 -2.14 16.97
N LYS A 7 10.73 -0.87 17.39
CA LYS A 7 9.56 -0.05 17.05
C LYS A 7 9.38 0.11 15.55
N TYR A 8 10.47 0.33 14.80
CA TYR A 8 10.40 0.43 13.35
C TYR A 8 9.96 -0.90 12.70
N ILE A 9 10.52 -2.02 13.13
CA ILE A 9 10.13 -3.36 12.66
C ILE A 9 8.63 -3.61 12.92
N LEU A 10 8.11 -3.23 14.08
CA LEU A 10 6.68 -3.36 14.39
C LEU A 10 5.78 -2.51 13.48
N CYS A 11 6.26 -1.36 13.00
CA CYS A 11 5.55 -0.56 12.00
C CYS A 11 5.62 -1.19 10.59
N LEU A 12 6.65 -1.97 10.29
CA LEU A 12 6.91 -2.55 8.97
C LEU A 12 6.19 -3.89 8.76
N LEU A 13 6.26 -4.79 9.75
CA LEU A 13 5.77 -6.17 9.64
C LEU A 13 4.32 -6.30 9.16
N PRO A 14 3.35 -5.48 9.62
CA PRO A 14 1.97 -5.61 9.17
C PRO A 14 1.79 -5.48 7.66
N TRP A 15 2.63 -4.69 6.99
CA TRP A 15 2.53 -4.46 5.54
C TRP A 15 2.88 -5.69 4.69
N PHE A 16 3.58 -6.68 5.26
CA PHE A 16 3.93 -7.92 4.59
C PHE A 16 2.99 -9.09 4.90
N ILE A 17 1.91 -8.87 5.68
CA ILE A 17 1.08 -9.98 6.17
C ILE A 17 0.42 -10.78 5.04
N THR A 18 0.00 -10.13 3.96
CA THR A 18 -0.63 -10.84 2.83
C THR A 18 0.36 -11.56 1.92
N THR A 19 1.66 -11.21 1.98
CA THR A 19 2.69 -11.87 1.14
C THR A 19 3.00 -13.30 1.59
N ILE A 20 2.67 -13.65 2.82
CA ILE A 20 2.89 -14.99 3.37
C ILE A 20 1.68 -15.93 3.19
N LEU A 21 0.57 -15.42 2.65
CA LEU A 21 -0.63 -16.21 2.44
C LEU A 21 -0.48 -17.12 1.20
N PRO A 22 -0.97 -18.35 1.24
CA PRO A 22 -0.93 -19.28 0.10
C PRO A 22 -2.00 -18.95 -0.93
N LEU A 23 -1.82 -17.85 -1.67
CA LEU A 23 -2.76 -17.37 -2.67
C LEU A 23 -2.38 -17.82 -4.09
N ASN A 24 -3.31 -17.71 -5.04
CA ASN A 24 -3.08 -18.08 -6.43
C ASN A 24 -2.27 -17.01 -7.19
N TYR A 25 -0.99 -16.88 -6.88
CA TYR A 25 -0.11 -15.94 -7.59
C TYR A 25 0.10 -16.28 -9.07
N LYS A 26 -0.24 -17.50 -9.50
CA LYS A 26 -0.21 -17.91 -10.92
C LYS A 26 -1.30 -17.22 -11.74
N TYR A 27 -2.40 -16.79 -11.09
CA TYR A 27 -3.50 -16.07 -11.72
C TYR A 27 -3.04 -14.90 -12.59
N TYR A 28 -2.01 -14.16 -12.15
CA TYR A 28 -1.44 -13.07 -12.94
C TYR A 28 -0.89 -13.53 -14.29
N ASN A 29 -0.44 -14.78 -14.43
CA ASN A 29 0.07 -15.33 -15.68
C ASN A 29 -1.05 -15.83 -16.62
N GLU A 30 -2.23 -16.07 -16.08
CA GLU A 30 -3.38 -16.64 -16.79
C GLU A 30 -4.25 -15.56 -17.44
N ILE A 31 -4.21 -14.31 -16.92
CA ILE A 31 -5.02 -13.19 -17.40
C ILE A 31 -4.35 -12.43 -18.55
N ILE A 32 -5.18 -11.78 -19.37
CA ILE A 32 -4.73 -10.86 -20.43
C ILE A 32 -4.19 -9.58 -19.78
N LYS A 33 -3.00 -9.16 -20.19
CA LYS A 33 -2.30 -7.99 -19.66
C LYS A 33 -2.05 -6.94 -20.73
N PRO A 34 -2.10 -5.65 -20.39
CA PRO A 34 -1.67 -4.60 -21.32
C PRO A 34 -0.16 -4.70 -21.62
N SER A 35 0.28 -4.18 -22.76
CA SER A 35 1.68 -4.27 -23.21
C SER A 35 2.69 -3.60 -22.27
N PHE A 36 2.23 -2.65 -21.46
CA PHE A 36 3.08 -1.95 -20.48
C PHE A 36 3.14 -2.66 -19.11
N ALA A 37 2.49 -3.82 -18.95
CA ALA A 37 2.52 -4.55 -17.69
C ALA A 37 3.94 -5.08 -17.40
N PRO A 38 4.54 -4.71 -16.23
CA PRO A 38 5.86 -5.18 -15.90
C PRO A 38 5.86 -6.65 -15.48
N PRO A 39 7.01 -7.31 -15.46
CA PRO A 39 7.12 -8.67 -14.94
C PRO A 39 6.76 -8.74 -13.46
N SER A 40 6.26 -9.89 -12.99
CA SER A 40 5.73 -10.08 -11.63
C SER A 40 6.72 -9.70 -10.52
N ILE A 41 8.01 -9.94 -10.73
CA ILE A 41 9.07 -9.59 -9.75
C ILE A 41 9.12 -8.10 -9.44
N PHE A 42 8.77 -7.25 -10.42
CA PHE A 42 8.75 -5.79 -10.24
C PHE A 42 7.83 -5.37 -9.08
N TYR A 43 6.64 -5.99 -8.98
CA TYR A 43 5.67 -5.63 -7.93
C TYR A 43 6.21 -5.94 -6.54
N GLY A 44 6.85 -7.10 -6.36
CA GLY A 44 7.44 -7.49 -5.08
C GLY A 44 8.49 -6.47 -4.61
N ILE A 45 9.38 -6.05 -5.51
CA ILE A 45 10.42 -5.06 -5.21
C ILE A 45 9.80 -3.68 -4.94
N ALA A 46 8.94 -3.20 -5.85
CA ALA A 46 8.36 -1.87 -5.74
C ALA A 46 7.52 -1.70 -4.47
N TRP A 47 6.63 -2.64 -4.16
CA TRP A 47 5.83 -2.59 -2.93
C TRP A 47 6.67 -2.75 -1.66
N SER A 48 7.75 -3.54 -1.68
CA SER A 48 8.66 -3.63 -0.54
C SER A 48 9.31 -2.28 -0.21
N ILE A 49 9.74 -1.52 -1.22
CA ILE A 49 10.27 -0.17 -1.04
C ILE A 49 9.20 0.75 -0.44
N ILE A 50 7.96 0.70 -0.96
CA ILE A 50 6.85 1.51 -0.43
C ILE A 50 6.59 1.18 1.04
N TYR A 51 6.52 -0.09 1.41
CA TYR A 51 6.26 -0.51 2.79
C TYR A 51 7.34 -0.02 3.76
N ILE A 52 8.60 -0.02 3.34
CA ILE A 52 9.72 0.56 4.10
C ILE A 52 9.50 2.06 4.35
N LEU A 53 9.12 2.82 3.31
CA LEU A 53 8.88 4.27 3.41
C LEU A 53 7.66 4.61 4.26
N VAL A 54 6.55 3.87 4.10
CA VAL A 54 5.34 4.06 4.91
C VAL A 54 5.63 3.73 6.37
N ALA A 55 6.30 2.61 6.65
CA ALA A 55 6.70 2.24 8.02
C ALA A 55 7.61 3.29 8.65
N TYR A 56 8.53 3.87 7.87
CA TYR A 56 9.39 4.97 8.34
C TYR A 56 8.57 6.23 8.69
N THR A 57 7.55 6.54 7.89
CA THR A 57 6.65 7.67 8.16
C THR A 57 5.87 7.45 9.45
N ILE A 58 5.25 6.27 9.62
CA ILE A 58 4.54 5.89 10.86
C ILE A 58 5.47 5.94 12.07
N TYR A 59 6.66 5.33 11.95
CA TYR A 59 7.67 5.35 13.00
C TYR A 59 8.06 6.79 13.39
N SER A 60 8.22 7.69 12.40
CA SER A 60 8.57 9.10 12.65
C SER A 60 7.48 9.82 13.45
N ILE A 61 6.20 9.55 13.17
CA ILE A 61 5.07 10.09 13.94
C ILE A 61 5.10 9.55 15.38
N LEU A 62 5.26 8.23 15.56
CA LEU A 62 5.32 7.59 16.89
C LEU A 62 6.58 7.96 17.69
N LYS A 63 7.57 8.59 17.07
CA LYS A 63 8.73 9.15 17.75
C LYS A 63 8.45 10.54 18.30
N GLU A 64 7.65 11.34 17.60
CA GLU A 64 7.37 12.75 17.93
C GLU A 64 6.11 12.88 18.80
N TYR A 65 5.13 11.99 18.64
CA TYR A 65 3.84 12.03 19.33
C TYR A 65 3.58 10.74 20.09
N LYS A 66 2.88 10.84 21.23
CA LYS A 66 2.25 9.68 21.87
C LYS A 66 1.03 9.26 21.05
N PHE A 67 0.66 7.97 21.13
CA PHE A 67 -0.44 7.43 20.33
C PHE A 67 -1.77 8.19 20.55
N GLU A 68 -2.03 8.64 21.78
CA GLU A 68 -3.23 9.38 22.16
C GLU A 68 -3.27 10.79 21.54
N GLU A 69 -2.10 11.39 21.32
CA GLU A 69 -1.94 12.73 20.75
C GLU A 69 -2.12 12.76 19.22
N ILE A 70 -1.99 11.60 18.56
CA ILE A 70 -2.18 11.50 17.12
C ILE A 70 -3.66 11.68 16.76
N PRO A 71 -4.01 12.59 15.82
CA PRO A 71 -5.39 12.84 15.41
C PRO A 71 -6.14 11.57 15.01
N LYS A 72 -7.41 11.50 15.36
CA LYS A 72 -8.29 10.40 14.98
C LYS A 72 -8.44 10.29 13.46
N SER A 73 -8.41 11.42 12.73
CA SER A 73 -8.42 11.46 11.26
C SER A 73 -7.24 10.70 10.68
N TYR A 74 -6.02 10.99 11.12
CA TYR A 74 -4.82 10.27 10.67
C TYR A 74 -4.93 8.76 10.92
N LYS A 75 -5.29 8.36 12.15
CA LYS A 75 -5.42 6.95 12.52
C LYS A 75 -6.45 6.21 11.65
N LYS A 76 -7.61 6.88 11.40
CA LYS A 76 -8.67 6.32 10.55
C LYS A 76 -8.20 6.17 9.10
N ILE A 77 -7.58 7.21 8.53
CA ILE A 77 -7.08 7.17 7.14
C ILE A 77 -5.98 6.12 6.99
N LEU A 78 -5.03 6.03 7.93
CA LEU A 78 -3.98 5.02 7.90
C LEU A 78 -4.56 3.60 7.93
N LEU A 79 -5.53 3.34 8.81
CA LEU A 79 -6.19 2.04 8.88
C LEU A 79 -6.96 1.72 7.60
N THR A 80 -7.70 2.68 7.06
CA THR A 80 -8.46 2.50 5.81
C THR A 80 -7.52 2.25 4.63
N ASN A 81 -6.42 3.00 4.54
CA ASN A 81 -5.39 2.79 3.53
C ASN A 81 -4.77 1.40 3.63
N TYR A 82 -4.42 0.97 4.84
CA TYR A 82 -3.91 -0.37 5.10
C TYR A 82 -4.89 -1.46 4.64
N ILE A 83 -6.19 -1.32 4.96
CA ILE A 83 -7.22 -2.28 4.56
C ILE A 83 -7.31 -2.37 3.04
N PHE A 84 -7.41 -1.25 2.32
CA PHE A 84 -7.46 -1.26 0.85
C PHE A 84 -6.20 -1.85 0.23
N ASN A 85 -5.02 -1.50 0.73
CA ASN A 85 -3.76 -2.01 0.24
C ASN A 85 -3.65 -3.54 0.39
N GLN A 86 -3.97 -4.07 1.58
CA GLN A 86 -3.90 -5.50 1.85
C GLN A 86 -5.03 -6.28 1.14
N SER A 87 -6.21 -5.67 0.98
CA SER A 87 -7.32 -6.33 0.30
C SER A 87 -7.07 -6.57 -1.18
N PHE A 88 -6.23 -5.77 -1.85
CA PHE A 88 -5.83 -6.04 -3.23
C PHE A 88 -5.32 -7.48 -3.40
N THR A 89 -4.38 -7.90 -2.58
CA THR A 89 -3.77 -9.22 -2.67
C THR A 89 -4.80 -10.33 -2.45
N LEU A 90 -5.70 -10.15 -1.48
CA LEU A 90 -6.76 -11.12 -1.18
C LEU A 90 -7.81 -11.20 -2.29
N LEU A 91 -8.24 -10.07 -2.81
CA LEU A 91 -9.32 -9.99 -3.79
C LEU A 91 -8.84 -10.35 -5.20
N PHE A 92 -7.64 -9.91 -5.57
CA PHE A 92 -7.08 -10.19 -6.89
C PHE A 92 -6.56 -11.62 -7.00
N PHE A 93 -5.72 -12.06 -6.04
CA PHE A 93 -5.09 -13.40 -6.08
C PHE A 93 -5.84 -14.47 -5.29
N GLY A 94 -6.63 -14.09 -4.27
CA GLY A 94 -7.38 -15.05 -3.46
C GLY A 94 -8.73 -15.39 -4.08
N ILE A 95 -9.46 -14.38 -4.59
CA ILE A 95 -10.78 -14.55 -5.20
C ILE A 95 -10.68 -14.60 -6.74
N ASN A 96 -9.52 -14.26 -7.31
CA ASN A 96 -9.29 -14.16 -8.76
C ASN A 96 -10.24 -13.16 -9.45
N ASN A 97 -10.46 -12.00 -8.82
CA ASN A 97 -11.41 -11.00 -9.30
C ASN A 97 -10.68 -9.71 -9.68
N THR A 98 -10.65 -9.43 -11.00
CA THR A 98 -9.95 -8.25 -11.55
C THR A 98 -10.63 -6.93 -11.19
N PHE A 99 -11.99 -6.90 -11.11
CA PHE A 99 -12.73 -5.71 -10.71
C PHE A 99 -12.48 -5.34 -9.24
N LEU A 100 -12.55 -6.31 -8.34
CA LEU A 100 -12.26 -6.07 -6.91
C LEU A 100 -10.81 -5.68 -6.69
N GLY A 101 -9.89 -6.23 -7.49
CA GLY A 101 -8.49 -5.79 -7.52
C GLY A 101 -8.37 -4.32 -7.92
N PHE A 102 -9.04 -3.88 -8.99
CA PHE A 102 -9.08 -2.48 -9.41
C PHE A 102 -9.70 -1.58 -8.31
N ALA A 103 -10.85 -1.97 -7.76
CA ALA A 103 -11.51 -1.20 -6.69
C ALA A 103 -10.59 -1.00 -5.47
N SER A 104 -9.82 -2.03 -5.09
CA SER A 104 -8.84 -1.95 -4.00
C SER A 104 -7.68 -0.99 -4.33
N CYS A 105 -7.16 -1.03 -5.57
CA CYS A 105 -6.13 -0.08 -6.01
C CYS A 105 -6.64 1.36 -5.99
N LEU A 106 -7.87 1.60 -6.43
CA LEU A 106 -8.49 2.92 -6.41
C LEU A 106 -8.67 3.42 -4.98
N GLY A 107 -9.16 2.58 -4.08
CA GLY A 107 -9.27 2.89 -2.66
C GLY A 107 -7.91 3.17 -2.02
N THR A 108 -6.89 2.40 -2.37
CA THR A 108 -5.50 2.64 -1.94
C THR A 108 -5.01 4.00 -2.40
N LEU A 109 -5.18 4.34 -3.69
CA LEU A 109 -4.75 5.64 -4.24
C LEU A 109 -5.43 6.81 -3.50
N ILE A 110 -6.76 6.79 -3.39
CA ILE A 110 -7.53 7.86 -2.73
C ILE A 110 -7.07 8.03 -1.29
N THR A 111 -6.96 6.94 -0.54
CA THR A 111 -6.56 7.00 0.87
C THR A 111 -5.10 7.37 1.05
N THR A 112 -4.21 7.06 0.08
CA THR A 112 -2.81 7.51 0.11
C THR A 112 -2.69 9.02 -0.07
N LEU A 113 -3.53 9.63 -0.91
CA LEU A 113 -3.59 11.10 -1.05
C LEU A 113 -4.02 11.77 0.26
N PHE A 114 -5.06 11.25 0.91
CA PHE A 114 -5.46 11.76 2.23
C PHE A 114 -4.38 11.53 3.30
N LEU A 115 -3.72 10.36 3.27
CA LEU A 115 -2.62 10.08 4.21
C LEU A 115 -1.45 11.05 4.01
N PHE A 116 -1.15 11.43 2.78
CA PHE A 116 -0.13 12.45 2.46
C PHE A 116 -0.48 13.80 3.10
N LEU A 117 -1.74 14.27 2.97
CA LEU A 117 -2.20 15.52 3.56
C LEU A 117 -2.18 15.48 5.10
N GLU A 118 -2.67 14.40 5.69
CA GLU A 118 -2.64 14.22 7.15
C GLU A 118 -1.20 14.14 7.70
N THR A 119 -0.29 13.53 6.93
CA THR A 119 1.13 13.47 7.31
C THR A 119 1.79 14.85 7.27
N GLU A 120 1.39 15.72 6.34
CA GLU A 120 1.86 17.11 6.29
C GLU A 120 1.55 17.85 7.60
N ASN A 121 0.34 17.71 8.12
CA ASN A 121 -0.08 18.34 9.35
C ASN A 121 0.74 17.89 10.58
N LEU A 122 1.28 16.66 10.56
CA LEU A 122 2.03 16.07 11.67
C LEU A 122 3.55 16.23 11.53
N LEU A 123 4.07 16.06 10.34
CA LEU A 123 5.52 15.91 10.08
C LEU A 123 6.06 16.91 9.06
N GLY A 124 5.21 17.82 8.52
CA GLY A 124 5.63 18.79 7.51
C GLY A 124 6.26 18.10 6.28
N ASN A 125 7.48 18.49 5.93
CA ASN A 125 8.17 18.01 4.73
C ASN A 125 8.45 16.50 4.70
N LYS A 126 8.34 15.79 5.83
CA LYS A 126 8.51 14.31 5.83
C LYS A 126 7.36 13.60 5.09
N LYS A 127 6.25 14.28 4.76
CA LYS A 127 5.20 13.77 3.88
C LYS A 127 5.75 13.26 2.54
N TYR A 128 6.85 13.85 2.04
CA TYR A 128 7.43 13.48 0.75
C TYR A 128 7.94 12.04 0.68
N TYR A 129 8.13 11.36 1.81
CA TYR A 129 8.39 9.91 1.83
C TYR A 129 7.19 9.10 1.29
N LEU A 130 5.98 9.69 1.22
CA LEU A 130 4.79 9.06 0.65
C LEU A 130 4.62 9.33 -0.86
N VAL A 131 5.42 10.20 -1.47
CA VAL A 131 5.34 10.49 -2.93
C VAL A 131 5.55 9.23 -3.77
N PRO A 132 6.56 8.37 -3.51
CA PRO A 132 6.70 7.11 -4.26
C PRO A 132 5.47 6.21 -4.11
N TYR A 133 4.79 6.22 -2.96
CA TYR A 133 3.55 5.47 -2.76
C TYR A 133 2.42 6.00 -3.64
N ILE A 134 2.25 7.33 -3.73
CA ILE A 134 1.26 7.95 -4.62
C ILE A 134 1.53 7.54 -6.08
N LEU A 135 2.77 7.68 -6.54
CA LEU A 135 3.15 7.36 -7.92
C LEU A 135 2.91 5.88 -8.26
N LEU A 136 3.31 4.97 -7.36
CA LEU A 136 3.07 3.54 -7.55
C LEU A 136 1.58 3.19 -7.50
N SER A 137 0.81 3.85 -6.64
CA SER A 137 -0.65 3.65 -6.55
C SER A 137 -1.38 4.13 -7.80
N ILE A 138 -0.96 5.24 -8.41
CA ILE A 138 -1.48 5.71 -9.70
C ILE A 138 -1.20 4.65 -10.78
N PHE A 139 0.04 4.20 -10.87
CA PHE A 139 0.43 3.16 -11.83
C PHE A 139 -0.37 1.87 -11.63
N ALA A 140 -0.48 1.39 -10.38
CA ALA A 140 -1.23 0.19 -10.03
C ALA A 140 -2.72 0.34 -10.36
N CYS A 141 -3.31 1.53 -10.15
CA CYS A 141 -4.71 1.81 -10.49
C CYS A 141 -4.94 1.75 -12.01
N ILE A 142 -4.07 2.38 -12.81
CA ILE A 142 -4.16 2.35 -14.28
C ILE A 142 -4.00 0.91 -14.79
N LEU A 143 -3.02 0.19 -14.27
CA LEU A 143 -2.75 -1.18 -14.67
C LEU A 143 -3.89 -2.12 -14.33
N SER A 144 -4.42 -2.06 -13.10
CA SER A 144 -5.52 -2.93 -12.66
C SER A 144 -6.83 -2.62 -13.37
N LEU A 145 -7.09 -1.34 -13.71
CA LEU A 145 -8.20 -0.96 -14.59
C LEU A 145 -8.04 -1.56 -15.99
N SER A 146 -6.84 -1.44 -16.58
CA SER A 146 -6.57 -2.00 -17.90
C SER A 146 -6.71 -3.52 -17.91
N ILE A 147 -6.21 -4.21 -16.88
CA ILE A 147 -6.40 -5.66 -16.73
C ILE A 147 -7.90 -5.98 -16.63
N TYR A 148 -8.66 -5.26 -15.80
CA TYR A 148 -10.11 -5.49 -15.68
C TYR A 148 -10.80 -5.37 -17.03
N LEU A 149 -10.56 -4.30 -17.79
CA LEU A 149 -11.18 -4.06 -19.10
C LEU A 149 -10.80 -5.09 -20.17
N LEU A 150 -9.59 -5.63 -20.11
CA LEU A 150 -9.13 -6.67 -21.04
C LEU A 150 -9.67 -8.08 -20.72
N ASN A 151 -10.23 -8.28 -19.52
CA ASN A 151 -10.74 -9.58 -19.06
C ASN A 151 -12.24 -9.54 -18.71
N LEU A 152 -12.98 -8.59 -19.34
CA LEU A 152 -14.46 -8.49 -19.26
C LEU A 152 -15.15 -9.63 -19.98
#